data_38194e0b03e6e85f6482b3c977c9083b
#
_entry.id   38194e0b03e6e85f6482b3c977c9083b
#
_cell.length_a   1.000
_cell.length_b   1.000
_cell.length_c   1.000
_cell.angle_alpha   90.00
_cell.angle_beta   90.00
_cell.angle_gamma   90.00
#
_symmetry.space_group_name_H-M   'P 1'
#
loop_
_entity.id
_entity.type
_entity.pdbx_description
1 polymer ?
#
loop_
_entity_poly.entity_id
_entity_poly.type
_entity_poly.pdbx_seq_one_letter_code
_entity_poly.pdbx_strand_id
1 'polypeptide(L)'
;MSARVFHIDDVPVRVGSGYPAPFDAPCAERAVQKLGDHGGLSQFGVSRVTLPPGAWSSQRHWHSAEDELVMVLQGEPLLVTESGQTRLRPGSVATHPAGLADGHHMKNDTDAPVVFLVVGSRQPERDTGHYPDIDLHLPANGTPVRRYQRKSGEPYAN
;
A
#
# COMPACT_ATOMS: atom_id res chain seq x y z
N MET A 1 -9.18 4.51 27.54
CA MET A 1 -9.07 3.26 26.74
C MET A 1 -7.88 2.48 27.23
N SER A 2 -7.99 1.16 27.39
CA SER A 2 -6.86 0.29 27.73
C SER A 2 -6.09 -0.13 26.49
N ALA A 3 -4.80 -0.47 26.66
CA ALA A 3 -4.01 -1.10 25.61
C ALA A 3 -4.70 -2.38 25.12
N ARG A 4 -4.62 -2.64 23.82
CA ARG A 4 -5.16 -3.85 23.18
C ARG A 4 -4.04 -4.82 22.88
N VAL A 5 -4.22 -6.06 23.24
CA VAL A 5 -3.35 -7.18 22.87
C VAL A 5 -4.19 -8.17 22.08
N PHE A 6 -3.72 -8.56 20.91
CA PHE A 6 -4.40 -9.50 20.03
C PHE A 6 -3.36 -10.29 19.23
N HIS A 7 -3.76 -11.45 18.73
CA HIS A 7 -2.94 -12.23 17.81
C HIS A 7 -3.26 -11.84 16.36
N ILE A 8 -2.30 -12.02 15.47
CA ILE A 8 -2.49 -11.65 14.06
C ILE A 8 -3.63 -12.44 13.40
N ASP A 9 -3.90 -13.65 13.87
CA ASP A 9 -4.99 -14.49 13.37
C ASP A 9 -6.39 -13.95 13.74
N ASP A 10 -6.45 -13.04 14.72
CA ASP A 10 -7.70 -12.36 15.08
C ASP A 10 -8.05 -11.21 14.12
N VAL A 11 -7.10 -10.81 13.26
CA VAL A 11 -7.28 -9.68 12.35
C VAL A 11 -7.83 -10.17 11.02
N PRO A 12 -9.02 -9.67 10.59
CA PRO A 12 -9.63 -10.08 9.32
C PRO A 12 -8.71 -9.86 8.12
N VAL A 13 -8.62 -10.85 7.25
CA VAL A 13 -7.93 -10.77 5.96
C VAL A 13 -8.87 -10.15 4.93
N ARG A 14 -8.39 -9.14 4.21
CA ARG A 14 -9.06 -8.58 3.03
C ARG A 14 -8.22 -8.90 1.81
N VAL A 15 -8.88 -9.42 0.77
CA VAL A 15 -8.23 -9.75 -0.51
C VAL A 15 -8.64 -8.74 -1.57
N GLY A 16 -7.70 -8.38 -2.44
CA GLY A 16 -7.90 -7.42 -3.52
C GLY A 16 -7.49 -6.00 -3.18
N SER A 17 -7.95 -5.06 -3.98
CA SER A 17 -7.67 -3.63 -3.84
C SER A 17 -8.94 -2.79 -4.06
N GLY A 18 -8.86 -1.49 -3.75
CA GLY A 18 -9.91 -0.53 -4.08
C GLY A 18 -9.67 0.22 -5.40
N TYR A 19 -8.73 -0.23 -6.22
CA TYR A 19 -8.49 0.41 -7.51
C TYR A 19 -9.66 0.19 -8.47
N PRO A 20 -10.01 1.18 -9.31
CA PRO A 20 -10.95 0.96 -10.40
C PRO A 20 -10.33 0.06 -11.48
N ALA A 21 -11.17 -0.67 -12.21
CA ALA A 21 -10.73 -1.44 -13.36
C ALA A 21 -10.15 -0.50 -14.46
N PRO A 22 -9.09 -0.92 -15.15
CA PRO A 22 -8.39 -2.21 -15.12
C PRO A 22 -7.23 -2.28 -14.11
N PHE A 23 -7.04 -1.25 -13.27
CA PHE A 23 -5.88 -1.09 -12.40
C PHE A 23 -5.92 -2.01 -11.17
N ASP A 24 -7.07 -2.60 -10.87
CA ASP A 24 -7.27 -3.57 -9.78
C ASP A 24 -6.64 -4.94 -10.08
N ALA A 25 -6.56 -5.32 -11.35
CA ALA A 25 -6.18 -6.67 -11.78
C ALA A 25 -4.84 -7.17 -11.21
N PRO A 26 -3.72 -6.41 -11.24
CA PRO A 26 -2.46 -6.89 -10.65
C PRO A 26 -2.48 -7.06 -9.14
N CYS A 27 -3.45 -6.42 -8.45
CA CYS A 27 -3.60 -6.43 -7.00
C CYS A 27 -4.77 -7.33 -6.53
N ALA A 28 -5.38 -8.10 -7.43
CA ALA A 28 -6.60 -8.86 -7.15
C ALA A 28 -6.41 -9.93 -6.06
N GLU A 29 -5.22 -10.53 -5.99
CA GLU A 29 -4.91 -11.59 -5.03
C GLU A 29 -4.10 -11.10 -3.81
N ARG A 30 -3.83 -9.82 -3.73
CA ARG A 30 -3.18 -9.21 -2.57
C ARG A 30 -4.01 -9.40 -1.31
N ALA A 31 -3.44 -9.97 -0.25
CA ALA A 31 -4.10 -10.13 1.04
C ALA A 31 -3.56 -9.11 2.05
N VAL A 32 -4.45 -8.43 2.78
CA VAL A 32 -4.10 -7.37 3.74
C VAL A 32 -4.82 -7.58 5.07
N GLN A 33 -4.06 -7.54 6.16
CA GLN A 33 -4.56 -7.48 7.53
C GLN A 33 -4.23 -6.10 8.11
N LYS A 34 -5.25 -5.32 8.45
CA LYS A 34 -5.11 -3.95 8.96
C LYS A 34 -4.91 -3.95 10.48
N LEU A 35 -3.67 -4.18 10.92
CA LEU A 35 -3.33 -4.34 12.33
C LEU A 35 -3.60 -3.06 13.14
N GLY A 36 -3.22 -1.91 12.60
CA GLY A 36 -3.42 -0.61 13.24
C GLY A 36 -4.90 -0.30 13.46
N ASP A 37 -5.74 -0.52 12.42
CA ASP A 37 -7.19 -0.30 12.51
C ASP A 37 -7.82 -1.24 13.55
N HIS A 38 -7.44 -2.51 13.54
CA HIS A 38 -7.91 -3.50 14.51
C HIS A 38 -7.53 -3.10 15.95
N GLY A 39 -6.31 -2.59 16.13
CA GLY A 39 -5.80 -2.07 17.40
C GLY A 39 -6.36 -0.70 17.81
N GLY A 40 -7.10 -0.01 16.92
CA GLY A 40 -7.68 1.32 17.18
C GLY A 40 -6.68 2.48 17.04
N LEU A 41 -5.59 2.31 16.27
CA LEU A 41 -4.66 3.39 15.97
C LEU A 41 -5.26 4.35 14.93
N SER A 42 -5.06 5.65 15.13
CA SER A 42 -5.61 6.70 14.27
C SER A 42 -4.57 7.54 13.55
N GLN A 43 -3.40 7.76 14.15
CA GLN A 43 -2.37 8.67 13.60
C GLN A 43 -1.55 8.05 12.48
N PHE A 44 -1.47 6.74 12.43
CA PHE A 44 -0.78 5.98 11.39
C PHE A 44 -1.45 4.63 11.15
N GLY A 45 -1.27 4.09 9.96
CA GLY A 45 -1.70 2.76 9.59
C GLY A 45 -0.59 1.74 9.79
N VAL A 46 -0.94 0.53 10.22
CA VAL A 46 -0.04 -0.63 10.21
C VAL A 46 -0.78 -1.77 9.54
N SER A 47 -0.21 -2.32 8.48
CA SER A 47 -0.79 -3.44 7.76
C SER A 47 0.25 -4.53 7.53
N ARG A 48 -0.19 -5.79 7.70
CA ARG A 48 0.55 -6.93 7.17
C ARG A 48 0.00 -7.25 5.79
N VAL A 49 0.88 -7.30 4.81
CA VAL A 49 0.54 -7.60 3.41
C VAL A 49 1.17 -8.92 3.01
N THR A 50 0.38 -9.77 2.36
CA THR A 50 0.85 -11.01 1.74
C THR A 50 0.57 -10.94 0.25
N LEU A 51 1.60 -11.19 -0.56
CA LEU A 51 1.48 -11.29 -2.01
C LEU A 51 1.75 -12.74 -2.44
N PRO A 52 0.78 -13.45 -2.98
CA PRO A 52 1.04 -14.71 -3.68
C PRO A 52 1.88 -14.46 -4.94
N PRO A 53 2.42 -15.53 -5.57
CA PRO A 53 3.15 -15.41 -6.83
C PRO A 53 2.39 -14.60 -7.89
N GLY A 54 3.07 -13.64 -8.53
CA GLY A 54 2.53 -12.77 -9.58
C GLY A 54 1.78 -11.53 -9.08
N ALA A 55 1.42 -11.44 -7.81
CA ALA A 55 0.65 -10.31 -7.27
C ALA A 55 1.50 -9.07 -7.02
N TRP A 56 0.86 -7.91 -7.11
CA TRP A 56 1.45 -6.60 -6.80
C TRP A 56 0.85 -6.04 -5.49
N SER A 57 1.67 -5.26 -4.77
CA SER A 57 1.21 -4.57 -3.55
C SER A 57 0.22 -3.44 -3.85
N SER A 58 0.45 -2.74 -4.94
CA SER A 58 -0.31 -1.58 -5.40
C SER A 58 0.07 -1.25 -6.83
N GLN A 59 -0.61 -0.30 -7.45
CA GLN A 59 -0.05 0.46 -8.57
C GLN A 59 1.11 1.32 -8.06
N ARG A 60 2.12 1.57 -8.90
CA ARG A 60 3.27 2.40 -8.52
C ARG A 60 2.80 3.82 -8.22
N HIS A 61 3.09 4.33 -7.03
CA HIS A 61 2.58 5.60 -6.55
C HIS A 61 3.51 6.25 -5.50
N TRP A 62 3.28 7.53 -5.24
CA TRP A 62 3.89 8.27 -4.13
C TRP A 62 2.84 9.18 -3.47
N HIS A 63 3.11 9.56 -2.22
CA HIS A 63 2.24 10.36 -1.39
C HIS A 63 2.78 11.78 -1.19
N SER A 64 1.92 12.80 -1.28
CA SER A 64 2.32 14.19 -1.10
C SER A 64 2.57 14.58 0.36
N ALA A 65 1.87 13.95 1.31
CA ALA A 65 1.89 14.34 2.72
C ALA A 65 1.98 13.15 3.71
N GLU A 66 1.96 11.91 3.23
CA GLU A 66 2.08 10.72 4.08
C GLU A 66 3.43 10.04 3.90
N ASP A 67 4.13 9.81 5.02
CA ASP A 67 5.31 8.95 5.04
C ASP A 67 4.90 7.49 4.98
N GLU A 68 5.72 6.66 4.32
CA GLU A 68 5.52 5.21 4.33
C GLU A 68 6.85 4.48 4.62
N LEU A 69 6.76 3.43 5.45
CA LEU A 69 7.83 2.49 5.70
C LEU A 69 7.33 1.08 5.39
N VAL A 70 8.16 0.32 4.71
CA VAL A 70 7.90 -1.10 4.44
C VAL A 70 9.04 -1.93 5.02
N MET A 71 8.71 -3.03 5.71
CA MET A 71 9.69 -3.99 6.23
C MET A 71 9.33 -5.40 5.76
N VAL A 72 10.25 -6.06 5.07
CA VAL A 72 10.06 -7.43 4.59
C VAL A 72 10.21 -8.41 5.75
N LEU A 73 9.21 -9.27 5.92
CA LEU A 73 9.19 -10.33 6.94
C LEU A 73 9.55 -11.70 6.36
N GLN A 74 9.07 -12.00 5.13
CA GLN A 74 9.24 -13.29 4.48
C GLN A 74 9.29 -13.13 2.98
N GLY A 75 10.10 -13.97 2.33
CA GLY A 75 10.27 -14.00 0.87
C GLY A 75 11.13 -12.87 0.36
N GLU A 76 11.22 -12.76 -0.96
CA GLU A 76 12.10 -11.84 -1.65
C GLU A 76 11.34 -11.00 -2.69
N PRO A 77 10.52 -10.04 -2.26
CA PRO A 77 9.80 -9.17 -3.19
C PRO A 77 10.74 -8.28 -3.98
N LEU A 78 10.26 -7.85 -5.15
CA LEU A 78 10.90 -6.86 -6.01
C LEU A 78 10.30 -5.48 -5.71
N LEU A 79 11.10 -4.56 -5.17
CA LEU A 79 10.75 -3.14 -5.05
C LEU A 79 11.02 -2.46 -6.39
N VAL A 80 10.02 -1.76 -6.91
CA VAL A 80 10.09 -0.97 -8.15
C VAL A 80 9.98 0.51 -7.80
N THR A 81 10.94 1.32 -8.24
CA THR A 81 11.01 2.78 -8.03
C THR A 81 11.35 3.49 -9.34
N GLU A 82 11.50 4.82 -9.33
CA GLU A 82 11.99 5.57 -10.50
C GLU A 82 13.42 5.17 -10.91
N SER A 83 14.26 4.80 -9.92
CA SER A 83 15.65 4.40 -10.18
C SER A 83 15.80 2.97 -10.68
N GLY A 84 14.71 2.20 -10.74
CA GLY A 84 14.72 0.82 -11.23
C GLY A 84 14.16 -0.18 -10.23
N GLN A 85 14.71 -1.38 -10.23
CA GLN A 85 14.21 -2.52 -9.46
C GLN A 85 15.25 -3.02 -8.48
N THR A 86 14.83 -3.30 -7.24
CA THR A 86 15.71 -3.82 -6.18
C THR A 86 15.09 -5.05 -5.55
N ARG A 87 15.82 -6.18 -5.54
CA ARG A 87 15.41 -7.38 -4.81
C ARG A 87 15.60 -7.15 -3.31
N LEU A 88 14.52 -7.29 -2.54
CA LEU A 88 14.55 -7.23 -1.09
C LEU A 88 14.58 -8.63 -0.49
N ARG A 89 14.98 -8.72 0.79
CA ARG A 89 15.03 -9.97 1.56
C ARG A 89 14.47 -9.73 2.96
N PRO A 90 14.14 -10.76 3.74
CA PRO A 90 13.69 -10.60 5.11
C PRO A 90 14.65 -9.71 5.92
N GLY A 91 14.05 -8.70 6.62
CA GLY A 91 14.79 -7.66 7.34
C GLY A 91 15.16 -6.43 6.50
N SER A 92 14.94 -6.44 5.17
CA SER A 92 15.07 -5.21 4.37
C SER A 92 13.99 -4.21 4.76
N VAL A 93 14.39 -2.94 4.85
CA VAL A 93 13.49 -1.81 5.11
C VAL A 93 13.59 -0.83 3.95
N ALA A 94 12.45 -0.39 3.43
CA ALA A 94 12.32 0.69 2.47
C ALA A 94 11.51 1.83 3.09
N THR A 95 11.93 3.06 2.86
CA THR A 95 11.22 4.25 3.36
C THR A 95 10.88 5.18 2.21
N HIS A 96 9.68 5.73 2.24
CA HIS A 96 9.14 6.63 1.23
C HIS A 96 8.66 7.90 1.93
N PRO A 97 9.52 8.94 2.05
CA PRO A 97 9.17 10.20 2.68
C PRO A 97 8.06 10.93 1.91
N ALA A 98 7.19 11.61 2.66
CA ALA A 98 6.15 12.46 2.12
C ALA A 98 6.72 13.50 1.14
N GLY A 99 6.06 13.71 0.02
CA GLY A 99 6.45 14.70 -0.99
C GLY A 99 7.62 14.29 -1.89
N LEU A 100 8.26 13.15 -1.63
CA LEU A 100 9.26 12.61 -2.54
C LEU A 100 8.56 11.97 -3.75
N ALA A 101 8.74 12.58 -4.94
CA ALA A 101 8.10 12.12 -6.18
C ALA A 101 8.80 10.87 -6.76
N ASP A 102 9.03 9.87 -5.93
CA ASP A 102 9.58 8.56 -6.30
C ASP A 102 8.48 7.49 -6.15
N GLY A 103 7.76 7.26 -7.23
CA GLY A 103 6.70 6.25 -7.25
C GLY A 103 7.25 4.86 -6.98
N HIS A 104 6.59 4.15 -6.05
CA HIS A 104 7.02 2.84 -5.60
C HIS A 104 5.89 1.83 -5.52
N HIS A 105 6.21 0.58 -5.67
CA HIS A 105 5.38 -0.58 -5.29
C HIS A 105 6.23 -1.85 -5.16
N MET A 106 5.64 -2.88 -4.57
CA MET A 106 6.26 -4.20 -4.53
C MET A 106 5.53 -5.18 -5.44
N LYS A 107 6.31 -6.07 -6.06
CA LYS A 107 5.84 -7.21 -6.85
C LYS A 107 6.40 -8.50 -6.27
N ASN A 108 5.60 -9.55 -6.37
CA ASN A 108 6.09 -10.90 -6.13
C ASN A 108 6.27 -11.62 -7.48
N ASP A 109 7.46 -11.65 -8.01
CA ASP A 109 7.85 -12.37 -9.23
C ASP A 109 8.50 -13.74 -8.93
N THR A 110 8.38 -14.19 -7.67
CA THR A 110 8.86 -15.51 -7.22
C THR A 110 7.72 -16.54 -7.23
N ASP A 111 8.03 -17.79 -6.97
CA ASP A 111 7.09 -18.91 -6.90
C ASP A 111 6.55 -19.17 -5.48
N ALA A 112 6.96 -18.37 -4.49
CA ALA A 112 6.53 -18.48 -3.10
C ALA A 112 5.89 -17.17 -2.60
N PRO A 113 5.00 -17.22 -1.59
CA PRO A 113 4.43 -16.01 -1.02
C PRO A 113 5.48 -15.10 -0.38
N VAL A 114 5.30 -13.79 -0.52
CA VAL A 114 6.07 -12.77 0.21
C VAL A 114 5.19 -12.08 1.24
N VAL A 115 5.78 -11.69 2.39
CA VAL A 115 5.07 -11.03 3.49
C VAL A 115 5.88 -9.84 3.96
N PHE A 116 5.21 -8.71 4.17
CA PHE A 116 5.83 -7.49 4.67
C PHE A 116 4.86 -6.66 5.52
N LEU A 117 5.42 -5.82 6.38
CA LEU A 117 4.68 -4.78 7.09
C LEU A 117 4.75 -3.47 6.28
N VAL A 118 3.64 -2.76 6.29
CA VAL A 118 3.54 -1.38 5.81
C VAL A 118 3.10 -0.52 6.97
N VAL A 119 3.85 0.54 7.24
CA VAL A 119 3.51 1.56 8.24
C VAL A 119 3.45 2.90 7.51
N GLY A 120 2.33 3.59 7.59
CA GLY A 120 2.17 4.88 6.93
C GLY A 120 1.45 5.88 7.84
N SER A 121 1.88 7.12 7.83
CA SER A 121 1.15 8.20 8.51
C SER A 121 -0.22 8.41 7.88
N ARG A 122 -1.12 9.12 8.57
CA ARG A 122 -2.47 9.41 8.09
C ARG A 122 -2.72 10.90 8.07
N GLN A 123 -2.79 11.45 6.87
CA GLN A 123 -3.04 12.86 6.59
C GLN A 123 -4.14 13.02 5.52
N PRO A 124 -5.35 12.41 5.68
CA PRO A 124 -6.34 12.31 4.61
C PRO A 124 -6.87 13.68 4.13
N GLU A 125 -6.72 14.73 4.93
CA GLU A 125 -7.10 16.10 4.56
C GLU A 125 -6.05 16.79 3.66
N ARG A 126 -4.83 16.27 3.61
CA ARG A 126 -3.70 16.91 2.93
C ARG A 126 -3.03 16.00 1.91
N ASP A 127 -3.08 14.68 2.14
CA ASP A 127 -2.38 13.74 1.28
C ASP A 127 -3.10 13.53 -0.05
N THR A 128 -2.30 13.50 -1.10
CA THR A 128 -2.72 13.13 -2.45
C THR A 128 -1.83 11.99 -2.95
N GLY A 129 -2.44 11.00 -3.58
CA GLY A 129 -1.72 9.87 -4.20
C GLY A 129 -1.49 10.11 -5.69
N HIS A 130 -0.26 10.01 -6.11
CA HIS A 130 0.17 10.23 -7.50
C HIS A 130 0.64 8.94 -8.14
N TYR A 131 0.14 8.64 -9.34
CA TYR A 131 0.38 7.41 -10.09
C TYR A 131 1.08 7.74 -11.41
N PRO A 132 2.43 7.69 -11.48
CA PRO A 132 3.16 8.16 -12.67
C PRO A 132 2.84 7.38 -13.93
N ASP A 133 2.61 6.08 -13.84
CA ASP A 133 2.51 5.17 -14.99
C ASP A 133 1.11 5.07 -15.62
N ILE A 134 0.09 5.54 -14.90
CA ILE A 134 -1.32 5.34 -15.29
C ILE A 134 -2.13 6.62 -15.10
N ASP A 135 -3.30 6.69 -15.74
CA ASP A 135 -4.24 7.79 -15.60
C ASP A 135 -5.06 7.64 -14.32
N LEU A 136 -4.38 7.75 -13.18
CA LEU A 136 -4.98 7.63 -11.85
C LEU A 136 -4.43 8.71 -10.93
N HIS A 137 -5.31 9.26 -10.11
CA HIS A 137 -5.00 10.20 -9.05
C HIS A 137 -5.90 9.95 -7.84
N LEU A 138 -5.35 10.12 -6.64
CA LEU A 138 -6.09 10.07 -5.39
C LEU A 138 -6.07 11.46 -4.75
N PRO A 139 -7.17 12.23 -4.82
CA PRO A 139 -7.24 13.55 -4.20
C PRO A 139 -7.37 13.44 -2.68
N ALA A 140 -6.90 14.45 -1.97
CA ALA A 140 -7.21 14.64 -0.56
C ALA A 140 -8.73 14.85 -0.39
N ASN A 141 -9.35 14.15 0.54
CA ASN A 141 -10.80 14.19 0.72
C ASN A 141 -11.25 14.22 2.19
N GLY A 142 -10.31 14.35 3.12
CA GLY A 142 -10.60 14.41 4.56
C GLY A 142 -11.13 13.10 5.17
N THR A 143 -11.16 12.02 4.41
CA THR A 143 -11.66 10.72 4.86
C THR A 143 -10.72 9.57 4.50
N PRO A 144 -10.74 8.46 5.25
CA PRO A 144 -9.96 7.27 4.89
C PRO A 144 -10.51 6.52 3.67
N VAL A 145 -11.65 6.93 3.13
CA VAL A 145 -12.26 6.31 1.95
C VAL A 145 -11.59 6.85 0.70
N ARG A 146 -10.90 5.97 -0.02
CA ARG A 146 -10.22 6.32 -1.27
C ARG A 146 -11.22 6.47 -2.40
N ARG A 147 -11.22 7.64 -3.05
CA ARG A 147 -12.02 7.94 -4.22
C ARG A 147 -11.10 8.35 -5.36
N TYR A 148 -10.86 7.42 -6.25
CA TYR A 148 -9.96 7.62 -7.37
C TYR A 148 -10.60 8.42 -8.49
N GLN A 149 -9.77 9.20 -9.17
CA GLN A 149 -10.13 9.97 -10.35
C GLN A 149 -9.02 9.90 -11.41
N ARG A 150 -9.36 10.31 -12.62
CA ARG A 150 -8.37 10.53 -13.68
C ARG A 150 -7.48 11.72 -13.33
N LYS A 151 -6.33 11.84 -13.98
CA LYS A 151 -5.46 13.03 -13.83
C LYS A 151 -6.16 14.32 -14.30
N SER A 152 -7.18 14.22 -15.13
CA SER A 152 -8.06 15.32 -15.52
C SER A 152 -9.01 15.80 -14.42
N GLY A 153 -9.19 15.02 -13.33
CA GLY A 153 -10.16 15.26 -12.27
C GLY A 153 -11.49 14.53 -12.45
N GLU A 154 -11.71 13.86 -13.56
CA GLU A 154 -12.92 13.07 -13.81
C GLU A 154 -12.93 11.81 -12.93
N PRO A 155 -13.99 11.54 -12.14
CA PRO A 155 -14.06 10.35 -11.30
C PRO A 155 -14.15 9.08 -12.13
N TYR A 156 -13.55 7.99 -11.64
CA TYR A 156 -13.82 6.66 -12.14
C TYR A 156 -15.21 6.20 -11.67
N ALA A 157 -15.94 5.51 -12.56
CA ALA A 157 -17.17 4.84 -12.16
C ALA A 157 -16.83 3.75 -11.12
N ASN A 158 -17.59 3.73 -10.04
CA ASN A 158 -17.51 2.69 -9.01
C ASN A 158 -18.17 1.40 -9.49
#